data_120d871806059640354b6811e553d2bd
#
_entry.id   120d871806059640354b6811e553d2bd
#
_cell.length_a   1.000
_cell.length_b   1.000
_cell.length_c   1.000
_cell.angle_alpha   90.00
_cell.angle_beta   90.00
_cell.angle_gamma   90.00
#
_symmetry.space_group_name_H-M   'P 1'
#
loop_
_entity.id
_entity.type
_entity.pdbx_description
1 polymer ?
#
loop_
_entity_poly.entity_id
_entity_poly.type
_entity_poly.pdbx_seq_one_letter_code
_entity_poly.pdbx_strand_id
1 'polypeptide(L)'
;MGIVAHVDAGKTSLTERLLHAAGIIDHVGRVDDGNTQTDSMDLERRRGITIRSAVVSFTLGDLPVNLIDTPGHSDFIAEVERALSVLDGAVLVVSAVEGVQAQTRLLMRTLTRLRIPTLLFVNKIDRVGARYDSLLADIRRLLTPDAVPLSVVSDLGTRTAGVGPRSDFGEFLAEHNDVFLERFLADDLGSADYDDELRRQVAASGAHPVYFGSAMTGIGVPELISGIRSWLPPATSSIEEPLRAKVFKVERGPAGQKLASARIFTGTLTARTFVDVHPADGAPYQVRPNAIDVYDDGARRTVSSAEAGQIVALRGLKEIRIGDQLGVPAAGVGQLFARPTLETVVAARDRGKLFQALTQLAEQDPLIQVRQAGDISVRLYGEVQKEVIASLLDSEYGLEVTFSQTSPIYIEALNGVGTAHRDISAPGNRWAAGLGFRVAPHDDGVDYRLAVELGGLPRAFHTAIEETVRQTLAQGLYGWEIPNIRVDLTHTAYFSPITTAADFRRLVPPLLLSAIQDAGTTVLEPINHFDLDIPADSLSRVLALLAENHATLESTTLHPTTAHLEGTLPAATTHTFESHLPTHTHGEALLTTTFATHHPTPHPHPTHPRTDGNPLNENEYLTHLNGARHP
;
A
#
# COMPACT_ATOMS: atom_id res chain seq x y z
N MET A 1 2.02 6.60 -17.55
CA MET A 1 2.69 5.28 -17.51
C MET A 1 3.58 5.17 -16.28
N GLY A 2 3.95 3.95 -15.86
CA GLY A 2 4.88 3.71 -14.75
C GLY A 2 6.16 3.03 -15.18
N ILE A 3 7.28 3.33 -14.49
CA ILE A 3 8.50 2.51 -14.56
C ILE A 3 8.64 1.77 -13.24
N VAL A 4 8.71 0.45 -13.31
CA VAL A 4 8.82 -0.44 -12.16
C VAL A 4 10.04 -1.35 -12.32
N ALA A 5 10.71 -1.67 -11.21
CA ALA A 5 11.92 -2.49 -11.24
C ALA A 5 12.24 -3.03 -9.84
N HIS A 6 13.03 -4.10 -9.78
CA HIS A 6 13.73 -4.45 -8.54
C HIS A 6 14.87 -3.45 -8.26
N VAL A 7 15.35 -3.45 -7.04
CA VAL A 7 16.48 -2.61 -6.61
C VAL A 7 17.69 -2.87 -7.53
N ASP A 8 18.40 -1.82 -7.89
CA ASP A 8 19.59 -1.85 -8.77
C ASP A 8 19.36 -2.28 -10.23
N ALA A 9 18.15 -2.57 -10.69
CA ALA A 9 17.91 -2.86 -12.11
C ALA A 9 18.22 -1.67 -13.05
N GLY A 10 18.33 -0.46 -12.49
CA GLY A 10 18.62 0.78 -13.23
C GLY A 10 17.38 1.56 -13.63
N LYS A 11 16.31 1.49 -12.81
CA LYS A 11 15.07 2.23 -12.98
C LYS A 11 15.31 3.74 -13.11
N THR A 12 15.94 4.36 -12.11
CA THR A 12 16.22 5.80 -12.09
C THR A 12 17.09 6.23 -13.28
N SER A 13 18.09 5.41 -13.64
CA SER A 13 18.93 5.69 -14.82
C SER A 13 18.13 5.67 -16.13
N LEU A 14 17.15 4.76 -16.26
CA LEU A 14 16.26 4.71 -17.41
C LEU A 14 15.32 5.93 -17.43
N THR A 15 14.76 6.30 -16.27
CA THR A 15 13.93 7.51 -16.13
C THR A 15 14.68 8.76 -16.57
N GLU A 16 15.89 8.98 -16.05
CA GLU A 16 16.74 10.10 -16.44
C GLU A 16 17.05 10.10 -17.96
N ARG A 17 17.28 8.92 -18.54
CA ARG A 17 17.53 8.78 -19.98
C ARG A 17 16.30 9.13 -20.83
N LEU A 18 15.10 8.74 -20.40
CA LEU A 18 13.85 9.12 -21.06
C LEU A 18 13.60 10.63 -20.98
N LEU A 19 13.84 11.24 -19.82
CA LEU A 19 13.73 12.70 -19.62
C LEU A 19 14.71 13.46 -20.51
N HIS A 20 15.95 12.96 -20.63
CA HIS A 20 16.94 13.55 -21.54
C HIS A 20 16.52 13.41 -23.01
N ALA A 21 16.02 12.23 -23.43
CA ALA A 21 15.52 12.00 -24.78
C ALA A 21 14.30 12.88 -25.12
N ALA A 22 13.49 13.23 -24.13
CA ALA A 22 12.36 14.15 -24.24
C ALA A 22 12.78 15.65 -24.16
N GLY A 23 14.06 15.96 -23.91
CA GLY A 23 14.57 17.32 -23.81
C GLY A 23 14.20 18.07 -22.52
N ILE A 24 13.74 17.34 -21.48
CA ILE A 24 13.40 17.94 -20.17
C ILE A 24 14.66 18.27 -19.36
N ILE A 25 15.71 17.48 -19.53
CA ILE A 25 17.02 17.67 -18.87
C ILE A 25 18.13 17.71 -19.92
N ASP A 26 19.09 18.58 -19.71
CA ASP A 26 20.25 18.76 -20.63
C ASP A 26 21.30 17.65 -20.45
N HIS A 27 21.40 17.08 -19.25
CA HIS A 27 22.37 16.06 -18.89
C HIS A 27 21.70 14.95 -18.10
N VAL A 28 22.09 13.70 -18.40
CA VAL A 28 21.60 12.52 -17.67
C VAL A 28 22.25 12.49 -16.29
N GLY A 29 21.44 12.58 -15.23
CA GLY A 29 21.88 12.44 -13.86
C GLY A 29 22.39 11.01 -13.57
N ARG A 30 23.23 10.88 -12.55
CA ARG A 30 23.72 9.59 -12.05
C ARG A 30 23.31 9.40 -10.61
N VAL A 31 22.80 8.21 -10.29
CA VAL A 31 22.42 7.84 -8.93
C VAL A 31 23.62 7.95 -7.99
N ASP A 32 24.79 7.50 -8.43
CA ASP A 32 26.04 7.52 -7.64
C ASP A 32 26.50 8.96 -7.31
N ASP A 33 26.20 9.92 -8.17
CA ASP A 33 26.55 11.34 -8.00
C ASP A 33 25.46 12.14 -7.24
N GLY A 34 24.29 11.52 -6.96
CA GLY A 34 23.17 12.12 -6.25
C GLY A 34 22.54 13.32 -6.95
N ASN A 35 22.65 13.41 -8.28
CA ASN A 35 22.17 14.55 -9.09
C ASN A 35 21.00 14.20 -10.01
N THR A 36 20.24 13.15 -9.67
CA THR A 36 19.04 12.73 -10.41
C THR A 36 17.84 13.64 -10.12
N GLN A 37 16.97 13.84 -11.12
CA GLN A 37 15.77 14.67 -11.00
C GLN A 37 14.64 14.01 -10.19
N THR A 38 14.58 12.68 -10.21
CA THR A 38 13.48 11.93 -9.59
C THR A 38 13.73 11.63 -8.13
N ASP A 39 14.99 11.52 -7.68
CA ASP A 39 15.34 11.23 -6.29
C ASP A 39 15.43 12.54 -5.50
N SER A 40 14.38 12.90 -4.80
CA SER A 40 14.25 14.17 -4.09
C SER A 40 14.79 14.16 -2.67
N MET A 41 14.91 12.97 -2.04
CA MET A 41 15.33 12.81 -0.65
C MET A 41 16.82 12.50 -0.53
N ASP A 42 17.49 13.05 0.49
CA ASP A 42 18.89 12.72 0.79
C ASP A 42 19.09 11.23 1.10
N LEU A 43 18.09 10.56 1.67
CA LEU A 43 18.12 9.14 1.95
C LEU A 43 18.05 8.30 0.66
N GLU A 44 17.22 8.69 -0.31
CA GLU A 44 17.16 8.09 -1.65
C GLU A 44 18.52 8.15 -2.31
N ARG A 45 19.15 9.33 -2.31
CA ARG A 45 20.47 9.56 -2.89
C ARG A 45 21.58 8.77 -2.21
N ARG A 46 21.56 8.68 -0.85
CA ARG A 46 22.58 7.94 -0.08
C ARG A 46 22.48 6.42 -0.25
N ARG A 47 21.26 5.89 -0.38
CA ARG A 47 21.01 4.45 -0.50
C ARG A 47 20.84 3.98 -1.95
N GLY A 48 20.71 4.89 -2.90
CA GLY A 48 20.45 4.57 -4.31
C GLY A 48 19.10 3.90 -4.54
N ILE A 49 18.10 4.12 -3.67
CA ILE A 49 16.76 3.54 -3.77
C ILE A 49 15.71 4.65 -3.84
N THR A 50 14.71 4.49 -4.68
CA THR A 50 13.54 5.36 -4.70
C THR A 50 12.60 4.96 -3.55
N ILE A 51 12.20 5.93 -2.74
CA ILE A 51 11.31 5.73 -1.57
C ILE A 51 9.93 6.30 -1.86
N ARG A 52 9.84 7.48 -2.49
CA ARG A 52 8.58 8.15 -2.84
C ARG A 52 8.37 8.18 -4.34
N SER A 53 7.13 7.94 -4.76
CA SER A 53 6.76 8.08 -6.18
C SER A 53 6.95 9.52 -6.66
N ALA A 54 7.63 9.70 -7.79
CA ALA A 54 7.75 10.98 -8.48
C ALA A 54 6.82 11.01 -9.69
N VAL A 55 6.26 12.19 -9.99
CA VAL A 55 5.44 12.41 -11.19
C VAL A 55 6.14 13.43 -12.05
N VAL A 56 6.45 13.06 -13.29
CA VAL A 56 7.04 13.95 -14.29
C VAL A 56 6.26 13.83 -15.59
N SER A 57 5.88 14.96 -16.18
CA SER A 57 5.25 15.02 -17.50
C SER A 57 6.25 15.46 -18.55
N PHE A 58 6.19 14.83 -19.70
CA PHE A 58 6.98 15.17 -20.88
C PHE A 58 6.30 14.66 -22.15
N THR A 59 6.79 15.07 -23.31
CA THR A 59 6.25 14.65 -24.60
C THR A 59 7.25 13.75 -25.33
N LEU A 60 6.84 12.55 -25.74
CA LEU A 60 7.61 11.65 -26.62
C LEU A 60 7.11 11.77 -28.06
N GLY A 61 7.74 12.64 -28.85
CA GLY A 61 7.25 12.99 -30.18
C GLY A 61 5.94 13.78 -30.07
N ASP A 62 4.81 13.15 -30.38
CA ASP A 62 3.45 13.70 -30.28
C ASP A 62 2.63 13.17 -29.09
N LEU A 63 3.19 12.19 -28.35
CA LEU A 63 2.52 11.53 -27.23
C LEU A 63 2.85 12.24 -25.91
N PRO A 64 1.90 12.92 -25.24
CA PRO A 64 2.09 13.41 -23.88
C PRO A 64 2.13 12.24 -22.91
N VAL A 65 3.15 12.19 -22.08
CA VAL A 65 3.39 11.11 -21.11
C VAL A 65 3.48 11.70 -19.72
N ASN A 66 2.62 11.21 -18.82
CA ASN A 66 2.79 11.36 -17.39
C ASN A 66 3.52 10.12 -16.86
N LEU A 67 4.78 10.28 -16.48
CA LEU A 67 5.58 9.22 -15.92
C LEU A 67 5.43 9.23 -14.40
N ILE A 68 5.09 8.07 -13.83
CA ILE A 68 5.11 7.83 -12.39
C ILE A 68 6.29 6.90 -12.11
N ASP A 69 7.31 7.45 -11.47
CA ASP A 69 8.45 6.68 -10.97
C ASP A 69 8.11 6.09 -9.60
N THR A 70 8.23 4.77 -9.43
CA THR A 70 7.76 4.05 -8.24
C THR A 70 8.93 3.51 -7.41
N PRO A 71 8.78 3.36 -6.08
CA PRO A 71 9.76 2.67 -5.26
C PRO A 71 10.07 1.27 -5.78
N GLY A 72 11.32 0.84 -5.57
CA GLY A 72 11.77 -0.50 -5.95
C GLY A 72 11.93 -1.46 -4.77
N HIS A 73 11.70 -1.08 -3.52
CA HIS A 73 11.91 -1.92 -2.33
C HIS A 73 10.59 -2.53 -1.82
N SER A 74 10.63 -3.78 -1.32
CA SER A 74 9.46 -4.52 -0.83
C SER A 74 8.67 -3.80 0.26
N ASP A 75 9.34 -3.09 1.18
CA ASP A 75 8.68 -2.37 2.27
C ASP A 75 7.80 -1.20 1.80
N PHE A 76 7.98 -0.76 0.54
CA PHE A 76 7.18 0.29 -0.09
C PHE A 76 6.17 -0.25 -1.11
N ILE A 77 5.86 -1.54 -1.03
CA ILE A 77 4.94 -2.20 -1.99
C ILE A 77 3.59 -1.49 -2.08
N ALA A 78 3.10 -0.94 -0.99
CA ALA A 78 1.85 -0.19 -0.97
C ALA A 78 1.92 1.16 -1.71
N GLU A 79 3.07 1.82 -1.72
CA GLU A 79 3.32 3.00 -2.57
C GLU A 79 3.29 2.59 -4.05
N VAL A 80 3.93 1.46 -4.37
CA VAL A 80 3.91 0.87 -5.71
C VAL A 80 2.48 0.57 -6.14
N GLU A 81 1.68 -0.08 -5.30
CA GLU A 81 0.29 -0.40 -5.59
C GLU A 81 -0.56 0.83 -5.90
N ARG A 82 -0.43 1.86 -5.07
CA ARG A 82 -1.14 3.13 -5.28
C ARG A 82 -0.80 3.74 -6.64
N ALA A 83 0.49 3.75 -6.99
CA ALA A 83 0.94 4.21 -8.29
C ALA A 83 0.40 3.33 -9.43
N LEU A 84 0.50 2.00 -9.30
CA LEU A 84 -0.01 1.05 -10.30
C LEU A 84 -1.51 1.22 -10.57
N SER A 85 -2.31 1.54 -9.54
CA SER A 85 -3.77 1.69 -9.67
C SER A 85 -4.23 2.84 -10.56
N VAL A 86 -3.32 3.68 -11.03
CA VAL A 86 -3.62 4.86 -11.87
C VAL A 86 -2.85 4.85 -13.20
N LEU A 87 -2.19 3.73 -13.55
CA LEU A 87 -1.44 3.58 -14.79
C LEU A 87 -2.32 3.08 -15.95
N ASP A 88 -1.95 3.50 -17.17
CA ASP A 88 -2.47 2.96 -18.43
C ASP A 88 -1.51 1.95 -19.06
N GLY A 89 -0.26 1.97 -18.67
CA GLY A 89 0.79 1.08 -19.14
C GLY A 89 2.03 1.19 -18.28
N ALA A 90 2.89 0.16 -18.33
CA ALA A 90 4.10 0.08 -17.53
C ALA A 90 5.31 -0.35 -18.36
N VAL A 91 6.49 0.05 -17.89
CA VAL A 91 7.78 -0.51 -18.32
C VAL A 91 8.40 -1.23 -17.11
N LEU A 92 8.50 -2.55 -17.19
CA LEU A 92 9.20 -3.37 -16.19
C LEU A 92 10.66 -3.52 -16.57
N VAL A 93 11.56 -3.00 -15.74
CA VAL A 93 13.00 -3.06 -15.98
C VAL A 93 13.60 -4.30 -15.33
N VAL A 94 14.33 -5.09 -16.13
CA VAL A 94 15.05 -6.29 -15.70
C VAL A 94 16.52 -6.08 -15.96
N SER A 95 17.42 -6.55 -15.11
CA SER A 95 18.85 -6.47 -15.35
C SER A 95 19.35 -7.64 -16.19
N ALA A 96 20.13 -7.39 -17.24
CA ALA A 96 20.78 -8.43 -18.03
C ALA A 96 21.82 -9.23 -17.24
N VAL A 97 22.33 -8.68 -16.16
CA VAL A 97 23.38 -9.29 -15.31
C VAL A 97 22.75 -10.06 -14.15
N GLU A 98 21.95 -9.39 -13.33
CA GLU A 98 21.30 -9.97 -12.16
C GLU A 98 20.13 -10.90 -12.52
N GLY A 99 19.51 -10.68 -13.68
CA GLY A 99 18.41 -11.51 -14.17
C GLY A 99 17.07 -11.20 -13.48
N VAL A 100 16.20 -12.20 -13.51
CA VAL A 100 14.86 -12.12 -12.90
C VAL A 100 14.99 -12.33 -11.39
N GLN A 101 14.70 -11.29 -10.62
CA GLN A 101 14.70 -11.33 -9.17
C GLN A 101 13.30 -11.62 -8.62
N ALA A 102 13.19 -12.06 -7.35
CA ALA A 102 11.92 -12.32 -6.68
C ALA A 102 10.97 -11.11 -6.77
N GLN A 103 11.50 -9.92 -6.53
CA GLN A 103 10.72 -8.68 -6.63
C GLN A 103 10.23 -8.39 -8.06
N THR A 104 11.02 -8.71 -9.10
CA THR A 104 10.58 -8.58 -10.50
C THR A 104 9.36 -9.46 -10.77
N ARG A 105 9.36 -10.69 -10.22
CA ARG A 105 8.24 -11.63 -10.32
C ARG A 105 6.98 -11.09 -9.63
N LEU A 106 7.13 -10.54 -8.39
CA LEU A 106 6.02 -9.93 -7.67
C LEU A 106 5.41 -8.75 -8.44
N LEU A 107 6.25 -7.86 -8.97
CA LEU A 107 5.80 -6.73 -9.79
C LEU A 107 5.06 -7.21 -11.04
N MET A 108 5.59 -8.21 -11.76
CA MET A 108 4.95 -8.75 -12.96
C MET A 108 3.60 -9.40 -12.63
N ARG A 109 3.50 -10.20 -11.57
CA ARG A 109 2.23 -10.78 -11.10
C ARG A 109 1.19 -9.68 -10.80
N THR A 110 1.62 -8.59 -10.15
CA THR A 110 0.73 -7.46 -9.84
C THR A 110 0.26 -6.74 -11.10
N LEU A 111 1.15 -6.47 -12.05
CA LEU A 111 0.81 -5.85 -13.34
C LEU A 111 -0.18 -6.73 -14.14
N THR A 112 0.04 -8.04 -14.21
CA THR A 112 -0.85 -8.99 -14.87
C THR A 112 -2.22 -9.06 -14.21
N ARG A 113 -2.27 -9.12 -12.86
CA ARG A 113 -3.53 -9.12 -12.09
C ARG A 113 -4.35 -7.85 -12.33
N LEU A 114 -3.68 -6.71 -12.42
CA LEU A 114 -4.31 -5.42 -12.72
C LEU A 114 -4.59 -5.21 -14.21
N ARG A 115 -4.17 -6.16 -15.07
CA ARG A 115 -4.27 -6.08 -16.53
C ARG A 115 -3.66 -4.79 -17.08
N ILE A 116 -2.49 -4.42 -16.58
CA ILE A 116 -1.76 -3.24 -17.04
C ILE A 116 -0.88 -3.66 -18.23
N PRO A 117 -1.09 -3.08 -19.43
CA PRO A 117 -0.22 -3.29 -20.57
C PRO A 117 1.23 -3.01 -20.20
N THR A 118 2.12 -4.00 -20.43
CA THR A 118 3.49 -3.94 -19.87
C THR A 118 4.53 -4.27 -20.95
N LEU A 119 5.51 -3.37 -21.09
CA LEU A 119 6.73 -3.61 -21.86
C LEU A 119 7.84 -4.04 -20.89
N LEU A 120 8.71 -4.93 -21.33
CA LEU A 120 9.90 -5.36 -20.60
C LEU A 120 11.12 -4.64 -21.19
N PHE A 121 11.94 -4.03 -20.33
CA PHE A 121 13.22 -3.46 -20.74
C PHE A 121 14.37 -4.16 -20.01
N VAL A 122 15.15 -4.95 -20.76
CA VAL A 122 16.33 -5.65 -20.25
C VAL A 122 17.53 -4.72 -20.32
N ASN A 123 17.85 -4.13 -19.16
CA ASN A 123 18.90 -3.12 -19.00
C ASN A 123 20.28 -3.74 -18.73
N LYS A 124 21.34 -2.94 -18.87
CA LYS A 124 22.74 -3.29 -18.56
C LYS A 124 23.37 -4.30 -19.55
N ILE A 125 22.97 -4.31 -20.82
CA ILE A 125 23.58 -5.17 -21.86
C ILE A 125 25.07 -4.83 -22.10
N ASP A 126 25.53 -3.66 -21.68
CA ASP A 126 26.90 -3.16 -21.75
C ASP A 126 27.81 -3.70 -20.63
N ARG A 127 27.27 -4.42 -19.64
CA ARG A 127 28.00 -4.92 -18.48
C ARG A 127 28.50 -6.34 -18.69
N VAL A 128 29.73 -6.62 -18.22
CA VAL A 128 30.29 -7.99 -18.18
C VAL A 128 29.34 -8.89 -17.38
N GLY A 129 29.04 -10.07 -17.91
CA GLY A 129 28.09 -11.02 -17.32
C GLY A 129 26.66 -10.86 -17.81
N ALA A 130 26.39 -9.90 -18.70
CA ALA A 130 25.08 -9.77 -19.33
C ALA A 130 24.70 -11.04 -20.12
N ARG A 131 23.42 -11.42 -20.08
CA ARG A 131 22.88 -12.64 -20.72
C ARG A 131 21.76 -12.25 -21.68
N TYR A 132 21.61 -13.01 -22.77
CA TYR A 132 20.52 -12.80 -23.72
C TYR A 132 19.61 -14.04 -23.78
N ASP A 133 20.01 -15.15 -24.47
CA ASP A 133 19.15 -16.32 -24.67
C ASP A 133 18.72 -16.98 -23.35
N SER A 134 19.66 -17.20 -22.44
CA SER A 134 19.37 -17.79 -21.13
C SER A 134 18.45 -16.87 -20.28
N LEU A 135 18.64 -15.56 -20.36
CA LEU A 135 17.77 -14.62 -19.64
C LEU A 135 16.36 -14.57 -20.27
N LEU A 136 16.27 -14.66 -21.60
CA LEU A 136 14.97 -14.70 -22.28
C LEU A 136 14.19 -15.98 -21.90
N ALA A 137 14.89 -17.10 -21.77
CA ALA A 137 14.31 -18.34 -21.24
C ALA A 137 13.85 -18.17 -19.77
N ASP A 138 14.65 -17.49 -18.92
CA ASP A 138 14.27 -17.17 -17.54
C ASP A 138 13.05 -16.25 -17.49
N ILE A 139 12.98 -15.21 -18.31
CA ILE A 139 11.82 -14.31 -18.42
C ILE A 139 10.57 -15.10 -18.77
N ARG A 140 10.63 -15.96 -19.78
CA ARG A 140 9.48 -16.79 -20.19
C ARG A 140 9.04 -17.77 -19.12
N ARG A 141 9.97 -18.36 -18.40
CA ARG A 141 9.70 -19.32 -17.33
C ARG A 141 9.21 -18.67 -16.04
N LEU A 142 9.78 -17.51 -15.65
CA LEU A 142 9.61 -16.93 -14.31
C LEU A 142 8.69 -15.71 -14.28
N LEU A 143 8.55 -14.96 -15.37
CA LEU A 143 7.69 -13.77 -15.42
C LEU A 143 6.43 -14.03 -16.21
N THR A 144 6.56 -14.38 -17.50
CA THR A 144 5.42 -14.63 -18.39
C THR A 144 5.86 -15.42 -19.61
N PRO A 145 5.12 -16.48 -20.00
CA PRO A 145 5.36 -17.19 -21.26
C PRO A 145 5.16 -16.26 -22.47
N ASP A 146 4.37 -15.19 -22.32
CA ASP A 146 3.93 -14.27 -23.36
C ASP A 146 4.95 -13.14 -23.64
N ALA A 147 6.23 -13.38 -23.32
CA ALA A 147 7.33 -12.47 -23.60
C ALA A 147 7.76 -12.52 -25.07
N VAL A 148 7.60 -11.40 -25.79
CA VAL A 148 7.87 -11.24 -27.23
C VAL A 148 9.12 -10.41 -27.44
N PRO A 149 10.29 -11.00 -27.77
CA PRO A 149 11.51 -10.23 -28.01
C PRO A 149 11.40 -9.44 -29.32
N LEU A 150 11.55 -8.12 -29.25
CA LEU A 150 11.54 -7.22 -30.41
C LEU A 150 12.92 -6.65 -30.76
N SER A 151 13.97 -7.07 -30.04
CA SER A 151 15.34 -6.69 -30.36
C SER A 151 16.31 -7.88 -30.24
N VAL A 152 17.36 -7.87 -31.07
CA VAL A 152 18.54 -8.72 -30.96
C VAL A 152 19.71 -7.91 -30.47
N VAL A 153 20.68 -8.54 -29.78
CA VAL A 153 21.84 -7.86 -29.21
C VAL A 153 23.12 -8.36 -29.87
N SER A 154 23.99 -7.44 -30.25
CA SER A 154 25.37 -7.70 -30.69
C SER A 154 26.37 -7.22 -29.64
N ASP A 155 27.57 -7.79 -29.63
CA ASP A 155 28.67 -7.45 -28.72
C ASP A 155 28.27 -7.37 -27.22
N LEU A 156 27.39 -8.27 -26.80
CA LEU A 156 26.83 -8.37 -25.47
C LEU A 156 27.94 -8.36 -24.39
N GLY A 157 27.71 -7.62 -23.30
CA GLY A 157 28.65 -7.52 -22.18
C GLY A 157 29.81 -6.53 -22.40
N THR A 158 29.74 -5.72 -23.43
CA THR A 158 30.76 -4.72 -23.78
C THR A 158 30.17 -3.33 -23.92
N ARG A 159 31.01 -2.29 -23.84
CA ARG A 159 30.55 -0.90 -24.04
C ARG A 159 30.13 -0.60 -25.49
N THR A 160 30.46 -1.50 -26.42
CA THR A 160 30.10 -1.42 -27.85
C THR A 160 28.88 -2.27 -28.16
N ALA A 161 28.21 -2.84 -27.16
CA ALA A 161 26.97 -3.57 -27.34
C ALA A 161 26.00 -2.77 -28.21
N GLY A 162 25.37 -3.44 -29.19
CA GLY A 162 24.41 -2.85 -30.10
C GLY A 162 23.08 -3.60 -30.06
N VAL A 163 22.01 -2.97 -30.53
CA VAL A 163 20.70 -3.59 -30.68
C VAL A 163 20.20 -3.42 -32.12
N GLY A 164 19.51 -4.47 -32.61
CA GLY A 164 18.83 -4.46 -33.90
C GLY A 164 17.39 -4.93 -33.76
N PRO A 165 16.50 -4.63 -34.72
CA PRO A 165 15.13 -5.08 -34.69
C PRO A 165 15.02 -6.61 -34.88
N ARG A 166 14.01 -7.19 -34.24
CA ARG A 166 13.58 -8.57 -34.41
C ARG A 166 12.14 -8.60 -34.90
N SER A 167 11.86 -9.35 -35.98
CA SER A 167 10.55 -9.39 -36.64
C SER A 167 9.91 -10.80 -36.69
N ASP A 168 10.56 -11.81 -36.12
CA ASP A 168 10.11 -13.20 -36.13
C ASP A 168 9.18 -13.53 -34.92
N PHE A 169 8.15 -12.75 -34.74
CA PHE A 169 7.16 -12.92 -33.65
C PHE A 169 5.77 -13.35 -34.13
N GLY A 170 5.62 -13.63 -35.43
CA GLY A 170 4.33 -13.99 -36.02
C GLY A 170 3.74 -15.30 -35.48
N GLU A 171 4.56 -16.32 -35.25
CA GLU A 171 4.12 -17.58 -34.63
C GLU A 171 3.52 -17.34 -33.24
N PHE A 172 4.17 -16.53 -32.43
CA PHE A 172 3.67 -16.19 -31.11
C PHE A 172 2.28 -15.51 -31.16
N LEU A 173 2.08 -14.54 -32.07
CA LEU A 173 0.78 -13.88 -32.22
C LEU A 173 -0.30 -14.84 -32.69
N ALA A 174 0.07 -15.80 -33.56
CA ALA A 174 -0.84 -16.80 -34.11
C ALA A 174 -1.31 -17.79 -33.02
N GLU A 175 -0.47 -18.16 -32.05
CA GLU A 175 -0.84 -19.04 -30.94
C GLU A 175 -1.95 -18.46 -30.06
N HIS A 176 -2.13 -17.14 -30.07
CA HIS A 176 -3.08 -16.43 -29.20
C HIS A 176 -4.33 -15.89 -29.91
N ASN A 177 -4.48 -16.18 -31.21
CA ASN A 177 -5.61 -15.74 -32.02
C ASN A 177 -5.89 -16.64 -33.19
N ASP A 178 -6.94 -17.45 -33.15
CA ASP A 178 -7.32 -18.40 -34.18
C ASP A 178 -7.55 -17.73 -35.56
N VAL A 179 -8.14 -16.56 -35.60
CA VAL A 179 -8.38 -15.81 -36.85
C VAL A 179 -7.07 -15.32 -37.44
N PHE A 180 -6.16 -14.87 -36.60
CA PHE A 180 -4.81 -14.49 -37.05
C PHE A 180 -4.01 -15.70 -37.50
N LEU A 181 -4.13 -16.85 -36.80
CA LEU A 181 -3.49 -18.13 -37.16
C LEU A 181 -3.93 -18.60 -38.54
N GLU A 182 -5.22 -18.57 -38.87
CA GLU A 182 -5.73 -18.95 -40.19
C GLU A 182 -5.08 -18.11 -41.31
N ARG A 183 -5.01 -16.80 -41.14
CA ARG A 183 -4.38 -15.87 -42.09
C ARG A 183 -2.86 -16.03 -42.13
N PHE A 184 -2.23 -16.29 -40.99
CA PHE A 184 -0.79 -16.57 -40.90
C PHE A 184 -0.40 -17.82 -41.68
N LEU A 185 -1.17 -18.92 -41.54
CA LEU A 185 -0.95 -20.18 -42.29
C LEU A 185 -1.25 -20.03 -43.78
N ALA A 186 -2.14 -19.11 -44.16
CA ALA A 186 -2.46 -18.80 -45.54
C ALA A 186 -1.45 -17.87 -46.23
N ASP A 187 -0.43 -17.36 -45.50
CA ASP A 187 0.51 -16.32 -45.93
C ASP A 187 -0.18 -15.03 -46.43
N ASP A 188 -1.35 -14.68 -45.80
CA ASP A 188 -2.21 -13.56 -46.15
C ASP A 188 -2.12 -12.45 -45.09
N LEU A 189 -0.90 -12.12 -44.64
CA LEU A 189 -0.65 -11.07 -43.64
C LEU A 189 0.39 -10.06 -44.15
N GLY A 190 0.05 -8.79 -44.08
CA GLY A 190 0.98 -7.67 -44.26
C GLY A 190 1.62 -7.20 -42.94
N SER A 191 2.63 -6.38 -43.02
CA SER A 191 3.32 -5.86 -41.83
C SER A 191 2.34 -5.12 -40.86
N ALA A 192 1.35 -4.42 -41.38
CA ALA A 192 0.34 -3.73 -40.60
C ALA A 192 -0.54 -4.70 -39.77
N ASP A 193 -0.84 -5.89 -40.30
CA ASP A 193 -1.63 -6.90 -39.58
C ASP A 193 -0.88 -7.42 -38.35
N TYR A 194 0.45 -7.59 -38.41
CA TYR A 194 1.29 -7.98 -37.27
C TYR A 194 1.32 -6.88 -36.21
N ASP A 195 1.48 -5.62 -36.64
CA ASP A 195 1.51 -4.48 -35.74
C ASP A 195 0.16 -4.29 -35.03
N ASP A 196 -0.94 -4.40 -35.74
CA ASP A 196 -2.28 -4.27 -35.17
C ASP A 196 -2.61 -5.41 -34.19
N GLU A 197 -2.22 -6.65 -34.54
CA GLU A 197 -2.44 -7.79 -33.66
C GLU A 197 -1.57 -7.70 -32.40
N LEU A 198 -0.28 -7.34 -32.50
CA LEU A 198 0.59 -7.12 -31.35
C LEU A 198 0.04 -6.02 -30.43
N ARG A 199 -0.43 -4.89 -31.01
CA ARG A 199 -1.06 -3.81 -30.25
C ARG A 199 -2.29 -4.29 -29.49
N ARG A 200 -3.13 -5.10 -30.15
CA ARG A 200 -4.34 -5.66 -29.55
C ARG A 200 -4.00 -6.59 -28.36
N GLN A 201 -3.03 -7.49 -28.54
CA GLN A 201 -2.62 -8.43 -27.51
C GLN A 201 -1.93 -7.71 -26.34
N VAL A 202 -1.08 -6.71 -26.59
CA VAL A 202 -0.47 -5.89 -25.53
C VAL A 202 -1.52 -5.12 -24.75
N ALA A 203 -2.50 -4.50 -25.43
CA ALA A 203 -3.58 -3.79 -24.77
C ALA A 203 -4.45 -4.71 -23.88
N ALA A 204 -4.56 -5.99 -24.24
CA ALA A 204 -5.24 -7.02 -23.45
C ALA A 204 -4.35 -7.65 -22.36
N SER A 205 -3.08 -7.22 -22.21
CA SER A 205 -2.05 -7.84 -21.36
C SER A 205 -1.79 -9.33 -21.70
N GLY A 206 -1.98 -9.72 -22.95
CA GLY A 206 -1.74 -11.07 -23.48
C GLY A 206 -0.42 -11.21 -24.24
N ALA A 207 0.33 -10.10 -24.43
CA ALA A 207 1.66 -10.10 -25.00
C ALA A 207 2.50 -9.01 -24.31
N HIS A 208 3.78 -9.33 -24.08
CA HIS A 208 4.71 -8.42 -23.39
C HIS A 208 5.97 -8.22 -24.25
N PRO A 209 6.05 -7.14 -25.06
CA PRO A 209 7.22 -6.80 -25.84
C PRO A 209 8.47 -6.63 -24.99
N VAL A 210 9.58 -7.28 -25.39
CA VAL A 210 10.86 -7.26 -24.69
C VAL A 210 11.89 -6.49 -25.52
N TYR A 211 12.41 -5.42 -24.94
CA TYR A 211 13.50 -4.61 -25.47
C TYR A 211 14.76 -4.83 -24.66
N PHE A 212 15.90 -4.83 -25.33
CA PHE A 212 17.21 -4.89 -24.69
C PHE A 212 17.93 -3.55 -24.86
N GLY A 213 18.70 -3.16 -23.85
CA GLY A 213 19.42 -1.89 -23.94
C GLY A 213 20.30 -1.58 -22.73
N SER A 214 20.83 -0.38 -22.71
CA SER A 214 21.59 0.17 -21.59
C SER A 214 21.15 1.62 -21.32
N ALA A 215 20.56 1.85 -20.17
CA ALA A 215 20.25 3.22 -19.71
C ALA A 215 21.50 4.08 -19.55
N MET A 216 22.65 3.47 -19.26
CA MET A 216 23.94 4.16 -19.12
C MET A 216 24.47 4.70 -20.45
N THR A 217 24.50 3.87 -21.50
CA THR A 217 25.01 4.24 -22.83
C THR A 217 23.96 4.87 -23.71
N GLY A 218 22.66 4.62 -23.44
CA GLY A 218 21.50 5.08 -24.23
C GLY A 218 21.13 4.11 -25.37
N ILE A 219 21.87 3.04 -25.55
CA ILE A 219 21.58 2.01 -26.57
C ILE A 219 20.27 1.29 -26.24
N GLY A 220 19.41 1.07 -27.24
CA GLY A 220 18.10 0.42 -27.07
C GLY A 220 17.00 1.31 -26.49
N VAL A 221 17.34 2.52 -26.04
CA VAL A 221 16.33 3.46 -25.50
C VAL A 221 15.46 4.08 -26.61
N PRO A 222 15.97 4.44 -27.79
CA PRO A 222 15.14 4.87 -28.92
C PRO A 222 14.11 3.81 -29.33
N GLU A 223 14.51 2.52 -29.34
CA GLU A 223 13.64 1.39 -29.65
C GLU A 223 12.54 1.21 -28.59
N LEU A 224 12.89 1.35 -27.30
CA LEU A 224 11.91 1.36 -26.22
C LEU A 224 10.93 2.53 -26.36
N ILE A 225 11.40 3.74 -26.67
CA ILE A 225 10.56 4.92 -26.89
C ILE A 225 9.58 4.67 -28.05
N SER A 226 10.06 4.09 -29.14
CA SER A 226 9.20 3.68 -30.26
C SER A 226 8.16 2.66 -29.80
N GLY A 227 8.57 1.67 -28.98
CA GLY A 227 7.66 0.67 -28.41
C GLY A 227 6.61 1.27 -27.49
N ILE A 228 6.96 2.22 -26.64
CA ILE A 228 6.00 2.95 -25.78
C ILE A 228 4.92 3.63 -26.63
N ARG A 229 5.32 4.29 -27.73
CA ARG A 229 4.39 4.98 -28.63
C ARG A 229 3.53 4.03 -29.45
N SER A 230 4.06 2.88 -29.84
CA SER A 230 3.39 1.94 -30.75
C SER A 230 2.48 0.95 -30.03
N TRP A 231 2.88 0.47 -28.85
CA TRP A 231 2.26 -0.67 -28.20
C TRP A 231 1.48 -0.35 -26.93
N LEU A 232 1.88 0.69 -26.16
CA LEU A 232 1.08 1.06 -25.00
C LEU A 232 -0.17 1.83 -25.46
N PRO A 233 -1.37 1.42 -25.01
CA PRO A 233 -2.58 2.12 -25.38
C PRO A 233 -2.58 3.54 -24.81
N PRO A 234 -3.02 4.54 -25.59
CA PRO A 234 -3.27 5.86 -25.05
C PRO A 234 -4.39 5.79 -24.01
N ALA A 235 -4.37 6.70 -23.02
CA ALA A 235 -5.46 6.82 -22.09
C ALA A 235 -6.78 7.04 -22.86
N THR A 236 -7.77 6.17 -22.63
CA THR A 236 -9.13 6.43 -23.12
C THR A 236 -9.70 7.55 -22.27
N SER A 237 -9.78 8.75 -22.85
CA SER A 237 -10.28 9.93 -22.15
C SER A 237 -11.62 10.34 -22.74
N SER A 238 -12.70 10.26 -21.95
CA SER A 238 -13.97 10.85 -22.28
C SER A 238 -14.20 12.09 -21.43
N ILE A 239 -14.12 13.26 -22.06
CA ILE A 239 -14.34 14.56 -21.39
C ILE A 239 -15.84 14.79 -21.13
N GLU A 240 -16.70 14.20 -21.94
CA GLU A 240 -18.17 14.35 -21.86
C GLU A 240 -18.81 13.50 -20.74
N GLU A 241 -18.11 12.50 -20.25
CA GLU A 241 -18.56 11.67 -19.13
C GLU A 241 -18.49 12.42 -17.80
N PRO A 242 -19.27 12.00 -16.79
CA PRO A 242 -19.14 12.52 -15.43
C PRO A 242 -17.71 12.39 -14.89
N LEU A 243 -17.30 13.35 -14.06
CA LEU A 243 -15.99 13.32 -13.42
C LEU A 243 -15.77 12.02 -12.66
N ARG A 244 -14.65 11.38 -12.94
CA ARG A 244 -14.11 10.26 -12.18
C ARG A 244 -12.61 10.44 -12.04
N ALA A 245 -12.15 10.67 -10.81
CA ALA A 245 -10.74 10.81 -10.53
C ALA A 245 -10.38 10.06 -9.23
N LYS A 246 -9.10 9.71 -9.05
CA LYS A 246 -8.60 9.01 -7.87
C LYS A 246 -7.34 9.69 -7.34
N VAL A 247 -7.30 9.91 -6.03
CA VAL A 247 -6.13 10.42 -5.31
C VAL A 247 -5.18 9.26 -5.05
N PHE A 248 -3.95 9.35 -5.54
CA PHE A 248 -2.94 8.30 -5.38
C PHE A 248 -1.73 8.73 -4.56
N LYS A 249 -1.55 10.04 -4.35
CA LYS A 249 -0.43 10.57 -3.56
C LYS A 249 -0.85 11.83 -2.80
N VAL A 250 -0.34 11.99 -1.58
CA VAL A 250 -0.44 13.22 -0.79
C VAL A 250 0.95 13.62 -0.34
N GLU A 251 1.31 14.89 -0.52
CA GLU A 251 2.60 15.44 -0.12
C GLU A 251 2.43 16.81 0.53
N ARG A 252 3.48 17.31 1.19
CA ARG A 252 3.54 18.66 1.72
C ARG A 252 4.36 19.55 0.78
N GLY A 253 3.79 20.66 0.36
CA GLY A 253 4.51 21.66 -0.42
C GLY A 253 5.48 22.48 0.45
N PRO A 254 6.31 23.34 -0.18
CA PRO A 254 7.34 24.11 0.53
C PRO A 254 6.84 25.00 1.67
N ALA A 255 5.58 25.44 1.61
CA ALA A 255 4.93 26.22 2.67
C ALA A 255 4.10 25.35 3.65
N GLY A 256 4.33 24.01 3.68
CA GLY A 256 3.62 23.07 4.53
C GLY A 256 2.18 22.76 4.09
N GLN A 257 1.71 23.34 2.97
CA GLN A 257 0.37 23.08 2.45
C GLN A 257 0.24 21.64 1.93
N LYS A 258 -0.93 21.04 2.15
CA LYS A 258 -1.28 19.72 1.61
C LYS A 258 -1.50 19.80 0.11
N LEU A 259 -0.83 18.92 -0.64
CA LEU A 259 -0.95 18.73 -2.08
C LEU A 259 -1.43 17.30 -2.33
N ALA A 260 -2.58 17.13 -2.98
CA ALA A 260 -3.11 15.82 -3.33
C ALA A 260 -2.97 15.59 -4.83
N SER A 261 -2.15 14.61 -5.23
CA SER A 261 -2.03 14.21 -6.63
C SER A 261 -3.14 13.23 -6.99
N ALA A 262 -3.91 13.58 -8.02
CA ALA A 262 -5.02 12.78 -8.51
C ALA A 262 -4.90 12.55 -10.02
N ARG A 263 -5.34 11.35 -10.46
CA ARG A 263 -5.54 11.04 -11.87
C ARG A 263 -7.00 11.25 -12.24
N ILE A 264 -7.27 11.98 -13.31
CA ILE A 264 -8.60 12.12 -13.91
C ILE A 264 -8.76 11.04 -14.98
N PHE A 265 -9.73 10.14 -14.80
CA PHE A 265 -10.05 9.08 -15.77
C PHE A 265 -11.10 9.52 -16.77
N THR A 266 -12.16 10.22 -16.31
CA THR A 266 -13.23 10.74 -17.15
C THR A 266 -13.66 12.13 -16.68
N GLY A 267 -14.28 12.91 -17.57
CA GLY A 267 -14.84 14.22 -17.26
C GLY A 267 -13.81 15.32 -17.08
N THR A 268 -14.25 16.41 -16.45
CA THR A 268 -13.46 17.61 -16.21
C THR A 268 -13.55 18.02 -14.75
N LEU A 269 -12.42 18.33 -14.14
CA LEU A 269 -12.30 18.87 -12.80
C LEU A 269 -12.03 20.38 -12.87
N THR A 270 -12.91 21.18 -12.25
CA THR A 270 -12.82 22.66 -12.28
C THR A 270 -12.44 23.20 -10.90
N ALA A 271 -11.49 24.13 -10.86
CA ALA A 271 -11.10 24.79 -9.62
C ALA A 271 -12.26 25.60 -9.01
N ARG A 272 -12.35 25.63 -7.69
CA ARG A 272 -13.37 26.34 -6.91
C ARG A 272 -14.80 25.85 -7.12
N THR A 273 -14.97 24.66 -7.69
CA THR A 273 -16.28 23.98 -7.83
C THR A 273 -16.35 22.84 -6.80
N PHE A 274 -17.55 22.61 -6.24
CA PHE A 274 -17.77 21.49 -5.33
C PHE A 274 -17.71 20.17 -6.07
N VAL A 275 -17.04 19.19 -5.48
CA VAL A 275 -16.88 17.83 -5.99
C VAL A 275 -17.16 16.85 -4.86
N ASP A 276 -17.95 15.81 -5.17
CA ASP A 276 -18.21 14.72 -4.24
C ASP A 276 -16.95 13.86 -4.07
N VAL A 277 -16.65 13.51 -2.81
CA VAL A 277 -15.57 12.62 -2.42
C VAL A 277 -16.15 11.35 -1.83
N HIS A 278 -15.70 10.22 -2.32
CA HIS A 278 -16.05 8.89 -1.84
C HIS A 278 -14.79 8.27 -1.22
N PRO A 279 -14.62 8.36 0.12
CA PRO A 279 -13.50 7.73 0.81
C PRO A 279 -13.66 6.20 0.81
N ALA A 280 -12.55 5.48 0.94
CA ALA A 280 -12.57 4.03 1.09
C ALA A 280 -13.29 3.59 2.37
N ASP A 281 -13.11 4.38 3.46
CA ASP A 281 -13.74 4.17 4.76
C ASP A 281 -14.48 5.44 5.16
N GLY A 282 -15.81 5.40 5.29
CA GLY A 282 -16.59 6.53 5.76
C GLY A 282 -17.72 6.98 4.82
N ALA A 283 -18.44 8.00 5.24
CA ALA A 283 -19.54 8.57 4.46
C ALA A 283 -19.00 9.54 3.39
N PRO A 284 -19.65 9.63 2.22
CA PRO A 284 -19.32 10.63 1.21
C PRO A 284 -19.41 12.07 1.77
N TYR A 285 -18.52 12.94 1.28
CA TYR A 285 -18.49 14.35 1.64
C TYR A 285 -18.13 15.21 0.42
N GLN A 286 -18.28 16.53 0.53
CA GLN A 286 -17.96 17.44 -0.57
C GLN A 286 -16.70 18.26 -0.26
N VAL A 287 -15.89 18.45 -1.30
CA VAL A 287 -14.71 19.31 -1.25
C VAL A 287 -14.73 20.35 -2.37
N ARG A 288 -13.95 21.41 -2.19
CA ARG A 288 -13.77 22.46 -3.19
C ARG A 288 -12.28 22.78 -3.34
N PRO A 289 -11.62 22.29 -4.40
CA PRO A 289 -10.21 22.61 -4.67
C PRO A 289 -10.02 24.11 -4.85
N ASN A 290 -9.08 24.71 -4.13
CA ASN A 290 -8.77 26.14 -4.26
C ASN A 290 -8.00 26.43 -5.57
N ALA A 291 -7.12 25.52 -5.97
CA ALA A 291 -6.35 25.56 -7.20
C ALA A 291 -6.03 24.15 -7.68
N ILE A 292 -5.85 24.03 -8.98
CA ILE A 292 -5.46 22.82 -9.70
C ILE A 292 -4.17 23.13 -10.44
N ASP A 293 -3.13 22.33 -10.20
CA ASP A 293 -1.90 22.38 -10.97
C ASP A 293 -1.82 21.13 -11.84
N VAL A 294 -1.57 21.30 -13.14
CA VAL A 294 -1.25 20.21 -14.07
C VAL A 294 0.27 20.09 -14.20
N TYR A 295 0.72 18.86 -14.43
CA TYR A 295 2.11 18.61 -14.78
C TYR A 295 2.26 18.83 -16.29
N ASP A 296 3.20 19.69 -16.69
CA ASP A 296 3.42 20.12 -18.08
C ASP A 296 4.93 20.35 -18.29
N ASP A 297 5.54 19.57 -19.19
CA ASP A 297 6.97 19.64 -19.55
C ASP A 297 7.93 19.82 -18.36
N GLY A 298 7.84 18.91 -17.41
CA GLY A 298 8.71 18.90 -16.21
C GLY A 298 8.33 19.92 -15.12
N ALA A 299 7.35 20.78 -15.35
CA ALA A 299 6.91 21.82 -14.40
C ALA A 299 5.45 21.64 -13.98
N ARG A 300 5.03 22.37 -12.93
CA ARG A 300 3.63 22.47 -12.53
C ARG A 300 3.05 23.80 -12.97
N ARG A 301 1.92 23.78 -13.67
CA ARG A 301 1.21 24.97 -14.11
C ARG A 301 -0.20 25.01 -13.51
N THR A 302 -0.55 26.13 -12.87
CA THR A 302 -1.90 26.34 -12.34
C THR A 302 -2.90 26.60 -13.47
N VAL A 303 -4.02 25.85 -13.45
CA VAL A 303 -5.09 25.93 -14.44
C VAL A 303 -6.45 26.14 -13.77
N SER A 304 -7.43 26.62 -14.55
CA SER A 304 -8.82 26.75 -14.10
C SER A 304 -9.58 25.43 -14.14
N SER A 305 -9.22 24.54 -15.06
CA SER A 305 -9.81 23.21 -15.23
C SER A 305 -8.77 22.23 -15.76
N ALA A 306 -8.98 20.96 -15.45
CA ALA A 306 -8.19 19.83 -15.94
C ALA A 306 -9.11 18.71 -16.41
N GLU A 307 -8.68 17.95 -17.41
CA GLU A 307 -9.50 17.03 -18.17
C GLU A 307 -9.03 15.58 -17.99
N ALA A 308 -9.88 14.66 -18.43
CA ALA A 308 -9.58 13.23 -18.49
C ALA A 308 -8.23 12.95 -19.14
N GLY A 309 -7.47 11.98 -18.59
CA GLY A 309 -6.10 11.64 -18.99
C GLY A 309 -5.00 12.40 -18.25
N GLN A 310 -5.31 13.52 -17.60
CA GLN A 310 -4.32 14.33 -16.89
C GLN A 310 -4.09 13.85 -15.45
N ILE A 311 -2.88 14.08 -14.95
CA ILE A 311 -2.54 14.01 -13.52
C ILE A 311 -2.48 15.45 -13.01
N VAL A 312 -3.13 15.68 -11.86
CA VAL A 312 -3.24 17.00 -11.24
C VAL A 312 -2.75 16.99 -9.81
N ALA A 313 -2.21 18.13 -9.34
CA ALA A 313 -1.98 18.39 -7.94
C ALA A 313 -3.05 19.39 -7.43
N LEU A 314 -3.85 18.94 -6.45
CA LEU A 314 -4.96 19.69 -5.88
C LEU A 314 -4.53 20.39 -4.60
N ARG A 315 -4.89 21.68 -4.47
CA ARG A 315 -4.59 22.51 -3.29
C ARG A 315 -5.86 22.92 -2.54
N GLY A 316 -5.72 23.06 -1.21
CA GLY A 316 -6.80 23.55 -0.35
C GLY A 316 -7.75 22.47 0.17
N LEU A 317 -7.41 21.20 0.00
CA LEU A 317 -8.18 20.04 0.46
C LEU A 317 -7.57 19.50 1.76
N LYS A 318 -8.14 19.84 2.92
CA LYS A 318 -7.59 19.45 4.23
C LYS A 318 -7.87 17.98 4.57
N GLU A 319 -9.06 17.50 4.24
CA GLU A 319 -9.57 16.19 4.66
C GLU A 319 -9.25 15.06 3.66
N ILE A 320 -8.87 15.43 2.43
CA ILE A 320 -8.59 14.48 1.36
C ILE A 320 -7.48 13.49 1.75
N ARG A 321 -7.66 12.23 1.41
CA ARG A 321 -6.73 11.14 1.70
C ARG A 321 -6.35 10.39 0.43
N ILE A 322 -5.27 9.64 0.50
CA ILE A 322 -4.88 8.71 -0.56
C ILE A 322 -5.95 7.61 -0.66
N GLY A 323 -6.34 7.29 -1.90
CA GLY A 323 -7.40 6.32 -2.20
C GLY A 323 -8.78 6.94 -2.38
N ASP A 324 -9.01 8.19 -1.95
CA ASP A 324 -10.27 8.89 -2.15
C ASP A 324 -10.60 9.02 -3.64
N GLN A 325 -11.87 8.79 -3.98
CA GLN A 325 -12.38 8.95 -5.32
C GLN A 325 -13.17 10.26 -5.43
N LEU A 326 -12.91 11.02 -6.49
CA LEU A 326 -13.57 12.29 -6.77
C LEU A 326 -14.59 12.10 -7.89
N GLY A 327 -15.82 12.59 -7.69
CA GLY A 327 -16.93 12.46 -8.63
C GLY A 327 -17.63 11.11 -8.50
N VAL A 328 -17.87 10.41 -9.61
CA VAL A 328 -18.54 9.10 -9.61
C VAL A 328 -17.56 8.01 -9.16
N PRO A 329 -17.89 7.23 -8.10
CA PRO A 329 -17.02 6.17 -7.65
C PRO A 329 -16.98 5.01 -8.66
N ALA A 330 -15.79 4.44 -8.88
CA ALA A 330 -15.66 3.18 -9.61
C ALA A 330 -16.06 2.01 -8.71
N ALA A 331 -16.72 1.00 -9.26
CA ALA A 331 -17.01 -0.24 -8.55
C ALA A 331 -15.69 -0.93 -8.12
N GLY A 332 -15.62 -1.28 -6.85
CA GLY A 332 -14.53 -1.79 -6.06
C GLY A 332 -13.36 -2.50 -6.73
N VAL A 333 -12.23 -1.83 -6.74
CA VAL A 333 -10.95 -2.53 -6.53
C VAL A 333 -10.68 -2.41 -5.03
N GLY A 334 -10.90 -3.48 -4.27
CA GLY A 334 -10.56 -3.56 -2.85
C GLY A 334 -9.07 -3.26 -2.63
N GLN A 335 -8.66 -3.07 -1.38
CA GLN A 335 -7.24 -2.95 -1.03
C GLN A 335 -6.50 -4.18 -1.57
N LEU A 336 -5.48 -3.97 -2.38
CA LEU A 336 -4.69 -5.04 -3.00
C LEU A 336 -3.68 -5.65 -2.00
N PHE A 337 -3.26 -4.87 -0.99
CA PHE A 337 -2.33 -5.30 0.04
C PHE A 337 -2.95 -5.30 1.44
N ALA A 338 -2.52 -6.25 2.25
CA ALA A 338 -2.96 -6.40 3.63
C ALA A 338 -2.57 -5.18 4.49
N ARG A 339 -3.30 -4.98 5.59
CA ARG A 339 -2.91 -3.97 6.60
C ARG A 339 -1.61 -4.40 7.28
N PRO A 340 -0.78 -3.44 7.77
CA PRO A 340 0.42 -3.78 8.51
C PRO A 340 0.07 -4.56 9.78
N THR A 341 0.83 -5.62 10.03
CA THR A 341 0.62 -6.53 11.19
C THR A 341 1.64 -6.32 12.30
N LEU A 342 2.59 -5.41 12.11
CA LEU A 342 3.66 -5.09 13.05
C LEU A 342 3.43 -3.71 13.66
N GLU A 343 3.78 -3.56 14.94
CA GLU A 343 3.72 -2.29 15.67
C GLU A 343 5.02 -2.04 16.43
N THR A 344 5.45 -0.78 16.49
CA THR A 344 6.59 -0.34 17.30
C THR A 344 6.26 0.96 18.03
N VAL A 345 6.77 1.11 19.25
CA VAL A 345 6.66 2.36 19.99
C VAL A 345 7.76 3.32 19.54
N VAL A 346 7.39 4.58 19.34
CA VAL A 346 8.30 5.65 18.94
C VAL A 346 8.41 6.66 20.08
N ALA A 347 9.65 6.97 20.48
CA ALA A 347 9.93 7.93 21.52
C ALA A 347 10.80 9.08 21.02
N ALA A 348 10.51 10.30 21.48
CA ALA A 348 11.29 11.51 21.26
C ALA A 348 11.23 12.41 22.50
N ARG A 349 12.15 13.38 22.60
CA ARG A 349 12.16 14.37 23.71
C ARG A 349 10.89 15.21 23.76
N ASP A 350 10.39 15.65 22.60
CA ASP A 350 9.13 16.40 22.47
C ASP A 350 8.04 15.47 21.93
N ARG A 351 7.22 14.96 22.84
CA ARG A 351 6.16 14.01 22.55
C ARG A 351 5.01 14.63 21.74
N GLY A 352 4.66 15.90 22.01
CA GLY A 352 3.59 16.59 21.28
C GLY A 352 3.98 16.82 19.82
N LYS A 353 5.21 17.29 19.59
CA LYS A 353 5.76 17.50 18.26
C LYS A 353 5.91 16.17 17.50
N LEU A 354 6.31 15.09 18.19
CA LEU A 354 6.39 13.74 17.61
C LEU A 354 5.03 13.27 17.11
N PHE A 355 3.99 13.36 17.93
CA PHE A 355 2.65 12.92 17.53
C PHE A 355 2.12 13.71 16.33
N GLN A 356 2.32 15.03 16.32
CA GLN A 356 1.94 15.88 15.20
C GLN A 356 2.70 15.52 13.92
N ALA A 357 4.02 15.30 14.00
CA ALA A 357 4.84 14.91 12.86
C ALA A 357 4.43 13.53 12.30
N LEU A 358 4.25 12.53 13.16
CA LEU A 358 3.81 11.20 12.76
C LEU A 358 2.40 11.23 12.14
N THR A 359 1.47 12.03 12.68
CA THR A 359 0.14 12.21 12.10
C THR A 359 0.22 12.79 10.68
N GLN A 360 1.13 13.74 10.47
CA GLN A 360 1.37 14.31 9.13
C GLN A 360 2.00 13.30 8.16
N LEU A 361 2.90 12.44 8.65
CA LEU A 361 3.44 11.34 7.84
C LEU A 361 2.36 10.30 7.49
N ALA A 362 1.47 9.98 8.43
CA ALA A 362 0.32 9.09 8.20
C ALA A 362 -0.67 9.64 7.15
N GLU A 363 -0.77 10.96 6.99
CA GLU A 363 -1.53 11.54 5.87
C GLU A 363 -0.88 11.31 4.51
N GLN A 364 0.46 11.21 4.46
CA GLN A 364 1.23 10.95 3.25
C GLN A 364 1.36 9.45 2.95
N ASP A 365 1.33 8.62 4.00
CA ASP A 365 1.30 7.16 3.90
C ASP A 365 0.23 6.57 4.83
N PRO A 366 -0.98 6.25 4.31
CA PRO A 366 -2.09 5.72 5.12
C PRO A 366 -1.79 4.39 5.81
N LEU A 367 -0.71 3.72 5.42
CA LEU A 367 -0.27 2.48 6.03
C LEU A 367 0.54 2.71 7.31
N ILE A 368 1.06 3.94 7.51
CA ILE A 368 1.58 4.38 8.78
C ILE A 368 0.38 4.72 9.68
N GLN A 369 -0.08 3.75 10.45
CA GLN A 369 -1.16 3.98 11.41
C GLN A 369 -0.55 4.43 12.73
N VAL A 370 -0.79 5.70 13.09
CA VAL A 370 -0.32 6.28 14.34
C VAL A 370 -1.35 6.08 15.44
N ARG A 371 -0.93 5.58 16.59
CA ARG A 371 -1.76 5.47 17.80
C ARG A 371 -1.12 6.25 18.94
N GLN A 372 -1.96 6.84 19.76
CA GLN A 372 -1.56 7.48 21.00
C GLN A 372 -2.41 6.92 22.14
N ALA A 373 -1.89 5.89 22.79
CA ALA A 373 -2.54 5.23 23.92
C ALA A 373 -1.56 5.14 25.09
N GLY A 374 -1.24 6.30 25.69
CA GLY A 374 -0.12 6.41 26.63
C GLY A 374 1.19 6.62 25.86
N ASP A 375 1.77 5.64 25.21
CA ASP A 375 2.90 5.82 24.29
C ASP A 375 2.43 6.11 22.87
N ILE A 376 3.32 6.64 22.05
CA ILE A 376 3.06 6.84 20.63
C ILE A 376 3.59 5.62 19.89
N SER A 377 2.73 4.92 19.19
CA SER A 377 3.11 3.76 18.38
C SER A 377 2.77 3.98 16.90
N VAL A 378 3.50 3.26 16.06
CA VAL A 378 3.27 3.21 14.60
C VAL A 378 3.20 1.76 14.14
N ARG A 379 2.27 1.49 13.23
CA ARG A 379 2.17 0.20 12.53
C ARG A 379 2.98 0.25 11.25
N LEU A 380 3.65 -0.85 10.90
CA LEU A 380 4.66 -0.94 9.85
C LEU A 380 4.57 -2.28 9.10
N TYR A 381 5.17 -2.32 7.90
CA TYR A 381 5.40 -3.56 7.16
C TYR A 381 6.77 -4.18 7.40
N GLY A 382 7.80 -3.37 7.72
CA GLY A 382 9.17 -3.87 7.88
C GLY A 382 10.14 -2.88 8.53
N GLU A 383 11.36 -3.33 8.73
CA GLU A 383 12.40 -2.57 9.44
C GLU A 383 12.95 -1.38 8.62
N VAL A 384 13.03 -1.51 7.27
CA VAL A 384 13.48 -0.40 6.40
C VAL A 384 12.52 0.78 6.49
N GLN A 385 11.23 0.53 6.64
CA GLN A 385 10.24 1.58 6.84
C GLN A 385 10.50 2.38 8.14
N LYS A 386 10.99 1.74 9.23
CA LYS A 386 11.40 2.44 10.46
C LYS A 386 12.52 3.43 10.21
N GLU A 387 13.55 3.00 9.47
CA GLU A 387 14.68 3.87 9.14
C GLU A 387 14.26 5.08 8.29
N VAL A 388 13.34 4.86 7.34
CA VAL A 388 12.79 5.94 6.53
C VAL A 388 12.00 6.92 7.38
N ILE A 389 11.12 6.43 8.27
CA ILE A 389 10.36 7.27 9.20
C ILE A 389 11.32 8.06 10.11
N ALA A 390 12.38 7.42 10.66
CA ALA A 390 13.39 8.08 11.47
C ALA A 390 14.08 9.22 10.70
N SER A 391 14.51 8.92 9.47
CA SER A 391 15.17 9.91 8.62
C SER A 391 14.26 11.09 8.25
N LEU A 392 12.97 10.83 7.99
CA LEU A 392 12.00 11.88 7.71
C LEU A 392 11.72 12.75 8.94
N LEU A 393 11.59 12.14 10.11
CA LEU A 393 11.39 12.86 11.37
C LEU A 393 12.59 13.75 11.70
N ASP A 394 13.81 13.28 11.45
CA ASP A 394 15.02 14.08 11.63
C ASP A 394 15.11 15.20 10.59
N SER A 395 15.04 14.89 9.30
CA SER A 395 15.29 15.84 8.21
C SER A 395 14.18 16.89 8.02
N GLU A 396 12.90 16.49 8.11
CA GLU A 396 11.76 17.38 7.83
C GLU A 396 11.24 18.06 9.11
N TYR A 397 11.37 17.40 10.28
CA TYR A 397 10.80 17.89 11.55
C TYR A 397 11.85 18.22 12.61
N GLY A 398 13.13 17.88 12.40
CA GLY A 398 14.21 18.07 13.37
C GLY A 398 13.96 17.29 14.67
N LEU A 399 13.46 16.06 14.55
CA LEU A 399 13.12 15.17 15.65
C LEU A 399 14.00 13.92 15.62
N GLU A 400 14.92 13.82 16.56
CA GLU A 400 15.64 12.58 16.83
C GLU A 400 14.73 11.61 17.58
N VAL A 401 14.54 10.41 17.03
CA VAL A 401 13.63 9.40 17.55
C VAL A 401 14.32 8.07 17.84
N THR A 402 13.74 7.32 18.77
CA THR A 402 14.10 5.92 19.02
C THR A 402 12.89 5.02 18.86
N PHE A 403 13.10 3.85 18.27
CA PHE A 403 12.08 2.83 18.11
C PHE A 403 12.33 1.68 19.07
N SER A 404 11.25 1.16 19.67
CA SER A 404 11.31 -0.09 20.42
C SER A 404 11.42 -1.29 19.47
N GLN A 405 11.59 -2.48 20.04
CA GLN A 405 11.49 -3.72 19.30
C GLN A 405 10.09 -3.84 18.68
N THR A 406 10.02 -4.28 17.43
CA THR A 406 8.76 -4.49 16.73
C THR A 406 8.01 -5.69 17.33
N SER A 407 6.71 -5.55 17.52
CA SER A 407 5.83 -6.60 18.06
C SER A 407 4.63 -6.83 17.15
N PRO A 408 4.06 -8.05 17.09
CA PRO A 408 2.80 -8.29 16.40
C PRO A 408 1.64 -7.58 17.10
N ILE A 409 0.60 -7.28 16.35
CA ILE A 409 -0.60 -6.61 16.84
C ILE A 409 -1.60 -7.67 17.27
N TYR A 410 -1.70 -7.89 18.58
CA TYR A 410 -2.71 -8.79 19.16
C TYR A 410 -4.08 -8.10 19.23
N ILE A 411 -5.13 -8.90 19.29
CA ILE A 411 -6.50 -8.44 19.56
C ILE A 411 -7.14 -9.32 20.64
N GLU A 412 -8.22 -8.85 21.24
CA GLU A 412 -9.05 -9.65 22.14
C GLU A 412 -10.38 -9.99 21.47
N ALA A 413 -10.83 -11.23 21.61
CA ALA A 413 -12.15 -11.69 21.20
C ALA A 413 -12.96 -12.16 22.41
N LEU A 414 -14.25 -11.88 22.43
CA LEU A 414 -15.14 -12.36 23.48
C LEU A 414 -15.36 -13.88 23.37
N ASN A 415 -15.37 -14.55 24.52
CA ASN A 415 -15.65 -15.99 24.60
C ASN A 415 -17.15 -16.31 24.66
N GLY A 416 -17.99 -15.33 25.01
CA GLY A 416 -19.42 -15.52 25.16
C GLY A 416 -20.19 -14.21 25.31
N VAL A 417 -21.37 -14.32 25.93
CA VAL A 417 -22.24 -13.18 26.23
C VAL A 417 -22.02 -12.77 27.67
N GLY A 418 -21.84 -11.46 27.89
CA GLY A 418 -21.72 -10.92 29.24
C GLY A 418 -22.64 -9.71 29.45
N THR A 419 -22.95 -9.45 30.70
CA THR A 419 -23.85 -8.36 31.09
C THR A 419 -23.30 -7.57 32.28
N ALA A 420 -23.53 -6.28 32.30
CA ALA A 420 -23.30 -5.46 33.49
C ALA A 420 -24.35 -4.36 33.56
N HIS A 421 -24.77 -4.07 34.78
CA HIS A 421 -25.81 -3.07 35.05
C HIS A 421 -25.47 -2.30 36.30
N ARG A 422 -25.71 -0.98 36.31
CA ARG A 422 -25.57 -0.12 37.47
C ARG A 422 -26.68 0.92 37.50
N ASP A 423 -27.56 0.83 38.48
CA ASP A 423 -28.59 1.84 38.68
C ASP A 423 -28.00 3.16 39.16
N ILE A 424 -28.70 4.25 38.83
CA ILE A 424 -28.31 5.59 39.26
C ILE A 424 -28.25 5.74 40.80
N SER A 425 -29.11 5.03 41.50
CA SER A 425 -29.21 5.00 42.98
C SER A 425 -28.42 3.87 43.62
N ALA A 426 -27.69 3.06 42.86
CA ALA A 426 -26.95 1.93 43.40
C ALA A 426 -25.88 2.37 44.43
N PRO A 427 -25.74 1.67 45.58
CA PRO A 427 -24.65 1.94 46.51
C PRO A 427 -23.30 1.86 45.82
N GLY A 428 -22.45 2.88 46.04
CA GLY A 428 -21.13 3.01 45.40
C GLY A 428 -21.15 3.61 43.99
N ASN A 429 -22.31 3.92 43.41
CA ASN A 429 -22.35 4.70 42.18
C ASN A 429 -22.03 6.17 42.48
N ARG A 430 -20.91 6.64 41.96
CA ARG A 430 -20.41 8.03 42.20
C ARG A 430 -20.92 9.03 41.19
N TRP A 431 -21.55 8.55 40.10
CA TRP A 431 -22.01 9.38 39.01
C TRP A 431 -23.53 9.46 38.99
N ALA A 432 -24.04 10.63 38.62
CA ALA A 432 -25.48 10.86 38.52
C ALA A 432 -26.10 10.25 37.26
N ALA A 433 -25.71 9.02 36.93
CA ALA A 433 -26.16 8.28 35.75
C ALA A 433 -26.33 6.78 36.06
N GLY A 434 -27.25 6.13 35.39
CA GLY A 434 -27.41 4.66 35.39
C GLY A 434 -27.26 4.10 33.97
N LEU A 435 -26.61 2.95 33.84
CA LEU A 435 -26.38 2.26 32.58
C LEU A 435 -26.48 0.75 32.74
N GLY A 436 -26.81 0.08 31.65
CA GLY A 436 -26.70 -1.38 31.51
C GLY A 436 -26.20 -1.75 30.11
N PHE A 437 -25.26 -2.66 30.06
CA PHE A 437 -24.72 -3.21 28.81
C PHE A 437 -24.90 -4.72 28.76
N ARG A 438 -25.18 -5.21 27.58
CA ARG A 438 -25.01 -6.60 27.17
C ARG A 438 -24.02 -6.63 26.04
N VAL A 439 -22.99 -7.47 26.15
CA VAL A 439 -21.98 -7.67 25.12
C VAL A 439 -22.05 -9.08 24.58
N ALA A 440 -21.75 -9.26 23.29
CA ALA A 440 -21.72 -10.55 22.61
C ALA A 440 -20.66 -10.55 21.51
N PRO A 441 -20.12 -11.73 21.11
CA PRO A 441 -19.28 -11.83 19.92
C PRO A 441 -20.00 -11.29 18.69
N HIS A 442 -19.25 -10.69 17.79
CA HIS A 442 -19.70 -10.21 16.47
C HIS A 442 -18.63 -10.50 15.44
N ASP A 443 -19.04 -10.75 14.18
CA ASP A 443 -18.09 -11.19 13.14
C ASP A 443 -17.37 -10.04 12.46
N ASP A 444 -17.96 -8.83 12.44
CA ASP A 444 -17.40 -7.69 11.70
C ASP A 444 -17.66 -6.36 12.44
N GLY A 445 -16.58 -5.83 13.03
CA GLY A 445 -16.56 -4.51 13.64
C GLY A 445 -17.37 -4.38 14.96
N VAL A 446 -17.54 -3.13 15.38
CA VAL A 446 -18.29 -2.77 16.60
C VAL A 446 -19.74 -2.45 16.23
N ASP A 447 -20.66 -3.35 16.57
CA ASP A 447 -22.11 -3.21 16.40
C ASP A 447 -22.72 -2.64 17.69
N TYR A 448 -22.94 -1.32 17.73
CA TYR A 448 -23.58 -0.67 18.89
C TYR A 448 -25.08 -0.50 18.67
N ARG A 449 -25.91 -1.06 19.57
CA ARG A 449 -27.36 -1.06 19.47
C ARG A 449 -28.02 -0.43 20.69
N LEU A 450 -29.15 0.23 20.45
CA LEU A 450 -30.02 0.73 21.49
C LEU A 450 -31.13 -0.29 21.75
N ALA A 451 -31.08 -0.96 22.89
CA ALA A 451 -32.15 -1.82 23.40
C ALA A 451 -33.02 -1.07 24.45
N VAL A 452 -33.00 0.25 24.42
CA VAL A 452 -33.79 1.17 25.25
C VAL A 452 -34.68 2.04 24.38
N GLU A 453 -35.75 2.61 24.96
CA GLU A 453 -36.62 3.54 24.23
C GLU A 453 -35.86 4.82 23.82
N LEU A 454 -35.91 5.13 22.52
CA LEU A 454 -35.21 6.29 21.92
C LEU A 454 -35.59 7.64 22.56
N GLY A 455 -36.79 7.78 23.10
CA GLY A 455 -37.28 9.00 23.76
C GLY A 455 -36.85 9.17 25.22
N GLY A 456 -36.28 8.12 25.82
CA GLY A 456 -35.94 8.07 27.24
C GLY A 456 -34.65 8.85 27.64
N LEU A 457 -33.80 9.19 26.67
CA LEU A 457 -32.50 9.83 26.90
C LEU A 457 -32.23 10.95 25.87
N PRO A 458 -31.73 12.14 26.28
CA PRO A 458 -31.31 13.18 25.36
C PRO A 458 -30.24 12.71 24.37
N ARG A 459 -30.34 13.13 23.11
CA ARG A 459 -29.41 12.72 22.02
C ARG A 459 -27.93 12.95 22.38
N ALA A 460 -27.61 14.04 23.05
CA ALA A 460 -26.24 14.34 23.47
C ALA A 460 -25.66 13.26 24.42
N PHE A 461 -26.50 12.63 25.24
CA PHE A 461 -26.06 11.54 26.11
C PHE A 461 -25.86 10.24 25.35
N HIS A 462 -26.74 9.92 24.38
CA HIS A 462 -26.52 8.80 23.47
C HIS A 462 -25.19 8.89 22.74
N THR A 463 -24.90 10.07 22.15
CA THR A 463 -23.61 10.32 21.48
C THR A 463 -22.43 10.14 22.44
N ALA A 464 -22.52 10.68 23.66
CA ALA A 464 -21.45 10.54 24.65
C ALA A 464 -21.22 9.08 25.08
N ILE A 465 -22.28 8.28 25.20
CA ILE A 465 -22.19 6.85 25.53
C ILE A 465 -21.52 6.10 24.37
N GLU A 466 -22.01 6.25 23.14
CA GLU A 466 -21.48 5.55 21.96
C GLU A 466 -20.01 5.87 21.70
N GLU A 467 -19.64 7.16 21.72
CA GLU A 467 -18.24 7.59 21.60
C GLU A 467 -17.35 6.93 22.66
N THR A 468 -17.80 6.89 23.91
CA THR A 468 -17.03 6.32 25.01
C THR A 468 -16.96 4.81 24.94
N VAL A 469 -18.01 4.11 24.48
CA VAL A 469 -17.98 2.68 24.19
C VAL A 469 -16.86 2.37 23.20
N ARG A 470 -16.84 3.05 22.06
CA ARG A 470 -15.80 2.85 21.05
C ARG A 470 -14.37 3.14 21.56
N GLN A 471 -14.22 4.18 22.38
CA GLN A 471 -12.93 4.49 23.02
C GLN A 471 -12.51 3.40 24.03
N THR A 472 -13.43 2.87 24.81
CA THR A 472 -13.15 1.84 25.83
C THR A 472 -12.70 0.52 25.18
N LEU A 473 -13.27 0.16 24.03
CA LEU A 473 -12.94 -1.07 23.31
C LEU A 473 -11.52 -1.08 22.71
N ALA A 474 -10.83 0.07 22.70
CA ALA A 474 -9.43 0.14 22.32
C ALA A 474 -8.49 -0.61 23.28
N GLN A 475 -8.93 -0.93 24.51
CA GLN A 475 -8.17 -1.66 25.53
C GLN A 475 -9.08 -2.63 26.31
N GLY A 476 -9.07 -3.89 25.92
CA GLY A 476 -9.81 -4.97 26.60
C GLY A 476 -9.20 -5.39 27.94
N LEU A 477 -9.43 -6.61 28.37
CA LEU A 477 -9.01 -7.11 29.69
C LEU A 477 -7.48 -7.26 29.81
N TYR A 478 -6.82 -7.66 28.71
CA TYR A 478 -5.38 -7.82 28.61
C TYR A 478 -4.68 -6.58 28.01
N GLY A 479 -5.45 -5.50 27.77
CA GLY A 479 -4.97 -4.24 27.22
C GLY A 479 -4.97 -4.17 25.68
N TRP A 480 -5.39 -5.24 24.98
CA TRP A 480 -5.49 -5.25 23.53
C TRP A 480 -6.88 -4.77 23.07
N GLU A 481 -6.99 -4.34 21.80
CA GLU A 481 -8.24 -3.89 21.20
C GLU A 481 -9.25 -5.04 21.05
N ILE A 482 -10.53 -4.75 21.24
CA ILE A 482 -11.65 -5.65 20.95
C ILE A 482 -12.35 -5.12 19.68
N PRO A 483 -11.93 -5.54 18.47
CA PRO A 483 -12.44 -4.96 17.23
C PRO A 483 -13.83 -5.50 16.84
N ASN A 484 -14.18 -6.71 17.26
CA ASN A 484 -15.37 -7.44 16.81
C ASN A 484 -16.29 -7.74 17.98
N ILE A 485 -17.26 -6.88 18.23
CA ILE A 485 -18.16 -6.97 19.39
C ILE A 485 -19.51 -6.33 19.09
N ARG A 486 -20.58 -6.97 19.55
CA ARG A 486 -21.88 -6.32 19.71
C ARG A 486 -22.02 -5.78 21.12
N VAL A 487 -22.44 -4.53 21.23
CA VAL A 487 -22.75 -3.84 22.49
C VAL A 487 -24.17 -3.34 22.45
N ASP A 488 -25.05 -3.97 23.21
CA ASP A 488 -26.43 -3.54 23.38
C ASP A 488 -26.52 -2.66 24.63
N LEU A 489 -27.01 -1.42 24.51
CA LEU A 489 -27.37 -0.56 25.62
C LEU A 489 -28.75 -0.97 26.15
N THR A 490 -28.79 -1.66 27.29
CA THR A 490 -30.00 -2.31 27.81
C THR A 490 -30.73 -1.49 28.89
N HIS A 491 -30.04 -0.54 29.50
CA HIS A 491 -30.63 0.31 30.55
C HIS A 491 -30.00 1.70 30.54
N THR A 492 -30.82 2.75 30.79
CA THR A 492 -30.36 4.12 31.00
C THR A 492 -31.20 4.80 32.06
N ALA A 493 -30.54 5.56 32.96
CA ALA A 493 -31.20 6.42 33.93
C ALA A 493 -30.45 7.74 34.11
N TYR A 494 -31.19 8.84 34.31
CA TYR A 494 -30.62 10.15 34.57
C TYR A 494 -31.55 11.02 35.42
N PHE A 495 -31.00 12.01 36.11
CA PHE A 495 -31.75 13.05 36.85
C PHE A 495 -31.59 14.39 36.16
N SER A 496 -32.69 14.97 35.67
CA SER A 496 -32.70 16.32 35.12
C SER A 496 -32.86 17.32 36.28
N PRO A 497 -32.07 18.40 36.35
CA PRO A 497 -30.99 18.83 35.48
C PRO A 497 -29.58 18.39 35.92
N ILE A 498 -29.44 17.46 36.85
CA ILE A 498 -28.18 17.12 37.54
C ILE A 498 -27.22 16.34 36.66
N THR A 499 -27.72 15.35 35.91
CA THR A 499 -26.90 14.46 35.08
C THR A 499 -26.27 15.23 33.91
N THR A 500 -25.00 15.01 33.69
CA THR A 500 -24.22 15.56 32.59
C THR A 500 -23.69 14.47 31.66
N ALA A 501 -23.27 14.80 30.43
CA ALA A 501 -22.61 13.87 29.53
C ALA A 501 -21.30 13.30 30.12
N ALA A 502 -20.65 14.07 31.04
CA ALA A 502 -19.44 13.59 31.72
C ALA A 502 -19.72 12.42 32.68
N ASP A 503 -20.91 12.37 33.30
CA ASP A 503 -21.29 11.27 34.16
C ASP A 503 -21.35 9.96 33.37
N PHE A 504 -21.94 9.98 32.18
CA PHE A 504 -21.97 8.83 31.28
C PHE A 504 -20.56 8.44 30.80
N ARG A 505 -19.73 9.42 30.35
CA ARG A 505 -18.37 9.14 29.94
C ARG A 505 -17.50 8.48 31.01
N ARG A 506 -17.78 8.75 32.29
CA ARG A 506 -17.06 8.16 33.41
C ARG A 506 -17.62 6.81 33.83
N LEU A 507 -18.92 6.58 33.65
CA LEU A 507 -19.57 5.31 34.03
C LEU A 507 -19.39 4.20 32.97
N VAL A 508 -19.32 4.56 31.68
CA VAL A 508 -19.20 3.60 30.58
C VAL A 508 -17.98 2.69 30.71
N PRO A 509 -16.72 3.17 30.89
CA PRO A 509 -15.55 2.31 30.89
C PRO A 509 -15.59 1.19 31.96
N PRO A 510 -15.81 1.47 33.25
CA PRO A 510 -15.84 0.42 34.26
C PRO A 510 -17.01 -0.57 34.04
N LEU A 511 -18.15 -0.08 33.58
CA LEU A 511 -19.31 -0.94 33.40
C LEU A 511 -19.21 -1.81 32.15
N LEU A 512 -18.73 -1.25 31.03
CA LEU A 512 -18.52 -2.01 29.81
C LEU A 512 -17.45 -3.09 30.01
N LEU A 513 -16.32 -2.76 30.63
CA LEU A 513 -15.28 -3.74 30.94
C LEU A 513 -15.77 -4.81 31.94
N SER A 514 -16.68 -4.48 32.86
CA SER A 514 -17.32 -5.50 33.72
C SER A 514 -18.19 -6.46 32.91
N ALA A 515 -18.94 -5.98 31.91
CA ALA A 515 -19.69 -6.85 31.00
C ALA A 515 -18.76 -7.73 30.14
N ILE A 516 -17.64 -7.18 29.69
CA ILE A 516 -16.61 -7.92 28.94
C ILE A 516 -15.94 -8.96 29.85
N GLN A 517 -15.69 -8.64 31.12
CA GLN A 517 -15.14 -9.57 32.11
C GLN A 517 -16.11 -10.74 32.37
N ASP A 518 -17.42 -10.47 32.45
CA ASP A 518 -18.46 -11.51 32.58
C ASP A 518 -18.50 -12.43 31.36
N ALA A 519 -18.31 -11.90 30.14
CA ALA A 519 -18.20 -12.65 28.90
C ALA A 519 -16.89 -13.48 28.80
N GLY A 520 -15.82 -12.99 29.41
CA GLY A 520 -14.45 -13.45 29.22
C GLY A 520 -13.88 -13.10 27.84
N THR A 521 -12.55 -12.99 27.75
CA THR A 521 -11.86 -12.75 26.47
C THR A 521 -10.69 -13.71 26.27
N THR A 522 -10.33 -13.93 25.01
CA THR A 522 -9.13 -14.65 24.58
C THR A 522 -8.27 -13.72 23.72
N VAL A 523 -6.97 -13.69 23.98
CA VAL A 523 -6.03 -12.93 23.14
C VAL A 523 -5.68 -13.73 21.90
N LEU A 524 -5.78 -13.08 20.75
CA LEU A 524 -5.54 -13.68 19.45
C LEU A 524 -4.31 -13.04 18.80
N GLU A 525 -3.46 -13.87 18.19
CA GLU A 525 -2.31 -13.42 17.38
C GLU A 525 -2.68 -13.36 15.89
N PRO A 526 -2.13 -12.37 15.14
CA PRO A 526 -2.33 -12.32 13.70
C PRO A 526 -1.55 -13.44 13.01
N ILE A 527 -2.20 -14.10 12.07
CA ILE A 527 -1.65 -15.16 11.23
C ILE A 527 -1.66 -14.67 9.79
N ASN A 528 -0.52 -14.76 9.13
CA ASN A 528 -0.36 -14.46 7.72
C ASN A 528 -0.48 -15.74 6.88
N HIS A 529 -1.23 -15.69 5.79
CA HIS A 529 -1.14 -16.68 4.72
C HIS A 529 0.12 -16.39 3.91
N PHE A 530 0.88 -17.41 3.59
CA PHE A 530 2.04 -17.29 2.71
C PHE A 530 1.85 -18.10 1.43
N ASP A 531 2.30 -17.52 0.32
CA ASP A 531 2.47 -18.12 -1.01
C ASP A 531 3.96 -18.03 -1.33
N LEU A 532 4.63 -19.17 -1.47
CA LEU A 532 6.08 -19.27 -1.54
C LEU A 532 6.52 -20.16 -2.72
N ASP A 533 7.19 -19.55 -3.68
CA ASP A 533 7.90 -20.28 -4.74
C ASP A 533 9.39 -20.38 -4.42
N ILE A 534 9.95 -21.57 -4.52
CA ILE A 534 11.36 -21.86 -4.27
C ILE A 534 11.95 -22.79 -5.35
N PRO A 535 13.28 -22.84 -5.52
CA PRO A 535 13.95 -23.91 -6.26
C PRO A 535 13.64 -25.29 -5.64
N ALA A 536 13.40 -26.29 -6.48
CA ALA A 536 13.01 -27.63 -6.01
C ALA A 536 14.07 -28.29 -5.11
N ASP A 537 15.36 -27.98 -5.31
CA ASP A 537 16.48 -28.47 -4.50
C ASP A 537 16.56 -27.86 -3.11
N SER A 538 15.88 -26.74 -2.90
CA SER A 538 15.82 -26.02 -1.62
C SER A 538 14.69 -26.49 -0.71
N LEU A 539 13.77 -27.33 -1.21
CA LEU A 539 12.53 -27.72 -0.54
C LEU A 539 12.76 -28.22 0.90
N SER A 540 13.67 -29.18 1.10
CA SER A 540 13.88 -29.77 2.43
C SER A 540 14.38 -28.77 3.46
N ARG A 541 15.24 -27.84 3.04
CA ARG A 541 15.79 -26.78 3.91
C ARG A 541 14.70 -25.76 4.28
N VAL A 542 13.85 -25.41 3.31
CA VAL A 542 12.76 -24.44 3.52
C VAL A 542 11.66 -25.05 4.39
N LEU A 543 11.34 -26.33 4.23
CA LEU A 543 10.38 -27.01 5.13
C LEU A 543 10.86 -27.02 6.58
N ALA A 544 12.16 -27.23 6.82
CA ALA A 544 12.73 -27.13 8.16
C ALA A 544 12.61 -25.71 8.71
N LEU A 545 12.93 -24.69 7.89
CA LEU A 545 12.83 -23.28 8.27
C LEU A 545 11.35 -22.88 8.56
N LEU A 546 10.39 -23.36 7.79
CA LEU A 546 8.95 -23.16 8.05
C LEU A 546 8.53 -23.76 9.39
N ALA A 547 8.99 -24.98 9.70
CA ALA A 547 8.69 -25.64 10.96
C ALA A 547 9.30 -24.90 12.18
N GLU A 548 10.53 -24.40 12.06
CA GLU A 548 11.21 -23.57 13.09
C GLU A 548 10.44 -22.28 13.38
N ASN A 549 9.76 -21.73 12.37
CA ASN A 549 8.96 -20.51 12.48
C ASN A 549 7.47 -20.78 12.77
N HIS A 550 7.12 -21.99 13.17
CA HIS A 550 5.75 -22.40 13.51
C HIS A 550 4.73 -22.27 12.38
N ALA A 551 5.19 -22.35 11.13
CA ALA A 551 4.30 -22.31 9.98
C ALA A 551 3.47 -23.60 9.86
N THR A 552 2.25 -23.46 9.36
CA THR A 552 1.39 -24.58 8.98
C THR A 552 1.32 -24.66 7.47
N LEU A 553 1.80 -25.76 6.88
CA LEU A 553 1.75 -25.98 5.46
C LEU A 553 0.38 -26.52 5.04
N GLU A 554 -0.24 -25.90 4.05
CA GLU A 554 -1.56 -26.27 3.53
C GLU A 554 -1.44 -27.01 2.20
N SER A 555 -0.58 -26.55 1.30
CA SER A 555 -0.35 -27.18 0.00
C SER A 555 1.12 -27.19 -0.39
N THR A 556 1.49 -28.17 -1.24
CA THR A 556 2.81 -28.24 -1.88
C THR A 556 2.66 -28.79 -3.28
N THR A 557 3.02 -27.98 -4.26
CA THR A 557 3.04 -28.38 -5.68
C THR A 557 4.48 -28.41 -6.19
N LEU A 558 4.88 -29.57 -6.69
CA LEU A 558 6.24 -29.77 -7.22
C LEU A 558 6.24 -29.67 -8.75
N HIS A 559 7.15 -28.85 -9.26
CA HIS A 559 7.51 -28.77 -10.66
C HIS A 559 8.96 -29.25 -10.84
N PRO A 560 9.40 -29.58 -12.06
CA PRO A 560 10.75 -30.12 -12.30
C PRO A 560 11.89 -29.26 -11.73
N THR A 561 11.73 -27.94 -11.68
CA THR A 561 12.77 -26.98 -11.23
C THR A 561 12.34 -26.12 -10.04
N THR A 562 11.06 -26.07 -9.71
CA THR A 562 10.49 -25.21 -8.66
C THR A 562 9.53 -25.98 -7.77
N ALA A 563 9.39 -25.56 -6.54
CA ALA A 563 8.33 -26.00 -5.64
C ALA A 563 7.51 -24.79 -5.21
N HIS A 564 6.20 -24.94 -5.23
CA HIS A 564 5.23 -23.96 -4.74
C HIS A 564 4.63 -24.47 -3.44
N LEU A 565 4.67 -23.62 -2.41
CA LEU A 565 4.24 -23.91 -1.05
C LEU A 565 3.23 -22.86 -0.63
N GLU A 566 2.09 -23.29 -0.11
CA GLU A 566 1.09 -22.42 0.48
C GLU A 566 0.82 -22.86 1.92
N GLY A 567 0.51 -21.88 2.78
CA GLY A 567 0.20 -22.17 4.17
C GLY A 567 0.07 -20.92 5.02
N THR A 568 0.14 -21.11 6.34
CA THR A 568 0.00 -20.01 7.29
C THR A 568 1.21 -19.91 8.20
N LEU A 569 1.53 -18.67 8.61
CA LEU A 569 2.69 -18.32 9.42
C LEU A 569 2.30 -17.23 10.44
N PRO A 570 2.68 -17.35 11.74
CA PRO A 570 2.47 -16.27 12.70
C PRO A 570 3.16 -14.96 12.25
N ALA A 571 2.47 -13.84 12.37
CA ALA A 571 3.06 -12.54 12.01
C ALA A 571 4.33 -12.22 12.82
N ALA A 572 4.41 -12.72 14.05
CA ALA A 572 5.57 -12.59 14.93
C ALA A 572 6.87 -13.16 14.33
N THR A 573 6.77 -14.24 13.57
CA THR A 573 7.93 -14.96 13.01
C THR A 573 8.13 -14.69 11.52
N THR A 574 7.20 -14.02 10.86
CA THR A 574 7.25 -13.73 9.42
C THR A 574 8.55 -13.04 9.02
N HIS A 575 8.96 -11.98 9.73
CA HIS A 575 10.18 -11.24 9.41
C HIS A 575 11.46 -12.08 9.61
N THR A 576 11.52 -12.91 10.66
CA THR A 576 12.62 -13.84 10.88
C THR A 576 12.73 -14.86 9.76
N PHE A 577 11.59 -15.42 9.34
CA PHE A 577 11.50 -16.33 8.20
C PHE A 577 11.99 -15.65 6.90
N GLU A 578 11.47 -14.45 6.58
CA GLU A 578 11.87 -13.68 5.40
C GLU A 578 13.37 -13.39 5.35
N SER A 579 13.98 -13.02 6.49
CA SER A 579 15.40 -12.68 6.56
C SER A 579 16.33 -13.88 6.35
N HIS A 580 15.91 -15.09 6.73
CA HIS A 580 16.68 -16.30 6.56
C HIS A 580 16.45 -17.00 5.21
N LEU A 581 15.29 -16.77 4.58
CA LEU A 581 14.88 -17.45 3.36
C LEU A 581 15.91 -17.34 2.20
N PRO A 582 16.52 -16.16 1.92
CA PRO A 582 17.52 -16.03 0.84
C PRO A 582 18.73 -16.95 1.02
N THR A 583 19.17 -17.17 2.24
CA THR A 583 20.32 -18.03 2.57
C THR A 583 20.03 -19.50 2.20
N HIS A 584 18.78 -19.94 2.33
CA HIS A 584 18.37 -21.31 2.06
C HIS A 584 17.97 -21.56 0.61
N THR A 585 17.72 -20.50 -0.18
CA THR A 585 17.16 -20.55 -1.53
C THR A 585 18.01 -19.84 -2.58
N HIS A 586 19.27 -19.54 -2.25
CA HIS A 586 20.21 -18.79 -3.12
C HIS A 586 19.65 -17.43 -3.61
N GLY A 587 18.72 -16.84 -2.85
CA GLY A 587 18.04 -15.60 -3.22
C GLY A 587 16.94 -15.75 -4.28
N GLU A 588 16.60 -16.98 -4.70
CA GLU A 588 15.61 -17.23 -5.75
C GLU A 588 14.17 -17.41 -5.23
N ALA A 589 13.96 -17.45 -3.91
CA ALA A 589 12.62 -17.55 -3.33
C ALA A 589 11.76 -16.34 -3.65
N LEU A 590 10.49 -16.59 -3.95
CA LEU A 590 9.46 -15.57 -4.00
C LEU A 590 8.45 -15.83 -2.89
N LEU A 591 8.43 -15.00 -1.88
CA LEU A 591 7.47 -15.04 -0.79
C LEU A 591 6.46 -13.90 -0.94
N THR A 592 5.19 -14.24 -0.83
CA THR A 592 4.11 -13.27 -0.69
C THR A 592 3.36 -13.60 0.60
N THR A 593 3.18 -12.61 1.47
CA THR A 593 2.42 -12.77 2.70
C THR A 593 1.22 -11.86 2.70
N THR A 594 0.07 -12.38 3.14
CA THR A 594 -1.17 -11.62 3.32
C THR A 594 -1.78 -11.99 4.66
N PHE A 595 -2.42 -11.02 5.32
CA PHE A 595 -3.15 -11.33 6.54
C PHE A 595 -4.27 -12.34 6.23
N ALA A 596 -4.30 -13.46 6.97
CA ALA A 596 -5.32 -14.50 6.82
C ALA A 596 -6.38 -14.40 7.90
N THR A 597 -5.98 -14.52 9.17
CA THR A 597 -6.88 -14.63 10.30
C THR A 597 -6.15 -14.33 11.62
N HIS A 598 -6.84 -14.54 12.72
CA HIS A 598 -6.27 -14.53 14.05
C HIS A 598 -6.43 -15.90 14.72
N HIS A 599 -5.39 -16.36 15.43
CA HIS A 599 -5.44 -17.59 16.22
C HIS A 599 -5.27 -17.31 17.72
N PRO A 600 -5.89 -18.11 18.61
CA PRO A 600 -5.69 -17.98 20.04
C PRO A 600 -4.23 -18.15 20.45
N THR A 601 -3.73 -17.22 21.27
CA THR A 601 -2.40 -17.35 21.87
C THR A 601 -2.40 -18.40 22.97
N PRO A 602 -1.25 -19.11 23.21
CA PRO A 602 -1.13 -19.98 24.37
C PRO A 602 -1.17 -19.18 25.69
N HIS A 603 -1.58 -19.85 26.77
CA HIS A 603 -1.50 -19.26 28.12
C HIS A 603 -0.06 -19.29 28.68
N PRO A 604 0.40 -18.26 29.42
CA PRO A 604 -0.33 -17.03 29.73
C PRO A 604 -0.45 -16.12 28.51
N HIS A 605 -1.61 -15.47 28.34
CA HIS A 605 -1.83 -14.54 27.25
C HIS A 605 -0.87 -13.33 27.32
N PRO A 606 -0.39 -12.82 26.18
CA PRO A 606 0.37 -11.57 26.15
C PRO A 606 -0.48 -10.39 26.62
N THR A 607 0.11 -9.51 27.41
CA THR A 607 -0.55 -8.32 27.94
C THR A 607 0.06 -7.04 27.39
N HIS A 608 -0.78 -6.02 27.22
CA HIS A 608 -0.35 -4.67 26.85
C HIS A 608 -0.58 -3.70 28.03
N PRO A 609 0.37 -2.82 28.34
CA PRO A 609 0.20 -1.85 29.42
C PRO A 609 -1.04 -0.96 29.21
N ARG A 610 -1.88 -0.87 30.23
CA ARG A 610 -3.08 -0.02 30.17
C ARG A 610 -2.73 1.45 30.33
N THR A 611 -3.41 2.28 29.57
CA THR A 611 -3.24 3.74 29.58
C THR A 611 -4.51 4.49 30.01
N ASP A 612 -5.62 3.76 30.21
CA ASP A 612 -6.93 4.28 30.55
C ASP A 612 -7.21 4.33 32.07
N GLY A 613 -6.19 4.07 32.90
CA GLY A 613 -6.28 4.08 34.35
C GLY A 613 -6.97 2.85 34.92
N ASN A 614 -7.01 1.73 34.18
CA ASN A 614 -7.57 0.46 34.60
C ASN A 614 -9.01 0.59 35.20
N PRO A 615 -10.05 0.79 34.38
CA PRO A 615 -11.40 1.06 34.87
C PRO A 615 -12.00 -0.03 35.76
N LEU A 616 -11.45 -1.26 35.74
CA LEU A 616 -11.86 -2.33 36.65
C LEU A 616 -11.28 -2.17 38.07
N ASN A 617 -10.24 -1.35 38.24
CA ASN A 617 -9.72 -0.95 39.54
C ASN A 617 -10.15 0.49 39.85
N GLU A 618 -11.15 0.63 40.73
CA GLU A 618 -11.77 1.94 41.04
C GLU A 618 -10.74 2.99 41.50
N ASN A 619 -9.74 2.62 42.30
CA ASN A 619 -8.75 3.56 42.83
C ASN A 619 -7.81 4.07 41.74
N GLU A 620 -7.33 3.18 40.87
CA GLU A 620 -6.47 3.54 39.73
C GLU A 620 -7.23 4.43 38.74
N TYR A 621 -8.48 4.05 38.43
CA TYR A 621 -9.33 4.81 37.52
C TYR A 621 -9.66 6.20 38.03
N LEU A 622 -10.02 6.35 39.32
CA LEU A 622 -10.27 7.68 39.91
C LEU A 622 -9.02 8.55 39.97
N THR A 623 -7.85 7.95 40.23
CA THR A 623 -6.56 8.66 40.19
C THR A 623 -6.29 9.17 38.78
N HIS A 624 -6.50 8.35 37.77
CA HIS A 624 -6.37 8.74 36.36
C HIS A 624 -7.31 9.90 35.99
N LEU A 625 -8.59 9.80 36.33
CA LEU A 625 -9.58 10.85 36.07
C LEU A 625 -9.24 12.17 36.76
N ASN A 626 -8.62 12.14 37.95
CA ASN A 626 -8.21 13.33 38.69
C ASN A 626 -6.88 13.90 38.15
N GLY A 627 -5.93 13.04 37.74
CA GLY A 627 -4.66 13.47 37.15
C GLY A 627 -4.81 14.11 35.77
N ALA A 628 -5.81 13.70 35.01
CA ALA A 628 -6.16 14.33 33.72
C ALA A 628 -6.74 15.76 33.83
N ARG A 629 -6.97 16.28 35.04
CA ARG A 629 -7.48 17.64 35.27
C ARG A 629 -6.39 18.71 35.44
N HIS A 630 -5.11 18.33 35.44
CA HIS A 630 -3.99 19.28 35.47
C HIS A 630 -3.17 19.10 34.17
N PRO A 631 -3.35 20.02 33.15
CA PRO A 631 -2.44 20.12 32.01
C PRO A 631 -1.11 20.73 32.46
#